data_62b10aae77c73ab45a806c6a59eadf8f
#
_entry.id   62b10aae77c73ab45a806c6a59eadf8f
#
_cell.length_a   1.000
_cell.length_b   1.000
_cell.length_c   1.000
_cell.angle_alpha   90.00
_cell.angle_beta   90.00
_cell.angle_gamma   90.00
#
_symmetry.space_group_name_H-M   'P 1'
#
loop_
_entity.id
_entity.type
_entity.pdbx_description
1 polymer ?
#
loop_
_entity_poly.entity_id
_entity_poly.type
_entity_poly.pdbx_seq_one_letter_code
_entity_poly.pdbx_strand_id
1 'polypeptide(L)'
;MSLFVDTSIWYAAVDSSDVDNVRAKAVLSDGEPLVTTDHVLVETWRLIRHRLHRRAADRFWGELRSGLAMIEPVGPADLEAAWQMGQAWKDQDFSIVDRTSFAVMLRLGIERAASLDDHFAVFRFGPAKRRAFTVLN
;
A
#
# COMPACT_ATOMS: atom_id res chain seq x y z
N MET A 1 9.56 12.49 6.91
CA MET A 1 9.56 11.09 6.43
C MET A 1 8.22 10.77 5.84
N SER A 2 8.22 10.00 4.76
CA SER A 2 6.96 9.58 4.13
C SER A 2 6.55 8.18 4.60
N LEU A 3 5.24 7.95 4.63
CA LEU A 3 4.65 6.67 4.98
C LEU A 3 3.90 6.13 3.76
N PHE A 4 4.31 4.97 3.27
CA PHE A 4 3.57 4.29 2.21
C PHE A 4 2.33 3.62 2.82
N VAL A 5 1.19 3.74 2.16
CA VAL A 5 -0.07 3.18 2.67
C VAL A 5 -0.62 2.13 1.73
N ASP A 6 -0.78 0.91 2.25
CA ASP A 6 -1.32 -0.23 1.53
C ASP A 6 -2.85 -0.26 1.56
N THR A 7 -3.42 -1.03 0.63
CA THR A 7 -4.87 -1.26 0.51
C THR A 7 -5.53 -1.63 1.83
N SER A 8 -4.91 -2.50 2.62
CA SER A 8 -5.49 -2.99 3.88
C SER A 8 -5.79 -1.87 4.86
N ILE A 9 -4.90 -0.88 4.96
CA ILE A 9 -5.09 0.28 5.83
C ILE A 9 -6.15 1.22 5.26
N TRP A 10 -6.08 1.52 3.95
CA TRP A 10 -7.09 2.37 3.32
C TRP A 10 -8.49 1.80 3.50
N TYR A 11 -8.64 0.50 3.22
CA TYR A 11 -9.94 -0.16 3.35
C TYR A 11 -10.46 -0.11 4.79
N ALA A 12 -9.62 -0.50 5.76
CA ALA A 12 -10.01 -0.51 7.17
C ALA A 12 -10.41 0.89 7.66
N ALA A 13 -9.75 1.94 7.17
CA ALA A 13 -10.07 3.32 7.53
C ALA A 13 -11.44 3.77 6.98
N VAL A 14 -11.87 3.22 5.85
CA VAL A 14 -13.16 3.54 5.21
C VAL A 14 -14.32 2.77 5.85
N ASP A 15 -14.10 1.51 6.21
CA ASP A 15 -15.15 0.62 6.72
C ASP A 15 -15.27 0.75 8.24
N SER A 16 -16.28 1.49 8.70
CA SER A 16 -16.51 1.73 10.14
C SER A 16 -16.81 0.45 10.91
N SER A 17 -17.20 -0.63 10.25
CA SER A 17 -17.46 -1.93 10.87
C SER A 17 -16.22 -2.83 10.94
N ASP A 18 -15.12 -2.42 10.30
CA ASP A 18 -13.89 -3.20 10.32
C ASP A 18 -13.25 -3.17 11.70
N VAL A 19 -12.77 -4.32 12.17
CA VAL A 19 -12.14 -4.44 13.49
C VAL A 19 -10.91 -3.55 13.64
N ASP A 20 -10.24 -3.23 12.53
CA ASP A 20 -9.04 -2.40 12.50
C ASP A 20 -9.31 -0.94 12.15
N ASN A 21 -10.59 -0.52 12.08
CA ASN A 21 -10.96 0.83 11.67
C ASN A 21 -10.28 1.92 12.51
N VAL A 22 -10.32 1.78 13.83
CA VAL A 22 -9.74 2.78 14.74
C VAL A 22 -8.22 2.84 14.58
N ARG A 23 -7.55 1.69 14.51
CA ARG A 23 -6.10 1.63 14.31
C ARG A 23 -5.68 2.24 12.99
N ALA A 24 -6.39 1.90 11.91
CA ALA A 24 -6.08 2.42 10.58
C ALA A 24 -6.20 3.95 10.53
N LYS A 25 -7.28 4.49 11.10
CA LYS A 25 -7.46 5.95 11.18
C LYS A 25 -6.35 6.61 11.99
N ALA A 26 -5.93 6.01 13.09
CA ALA A 26 -4.85 6.53 13.92
C ALA A 26 -3.53 6.59 13.14
N VAL A 27 -3.20 5.52 12.41
CA VAL A 27 -1.99 5.46 11.59
C VAL A 27 -1.99 6.57 10.52
N LEU A 28 -3.13 6.78 9.86
CA LEU A 28 -3.25 7.81 8.81
C LEU A 28 -3.21 9.24 9.36
N SER A 29 -3.49 9.42 10.65
CA SER A 29 -3.58 10.74 11.29
C SER A 29 -2.30 11.16 12.00
N ASP A 30 -1.22 10.40 11.89
CA ASP A 30 0.01 10.62 12.64
C ASP A 30 0.88 11.78 12.11
N GLY A 31 0.43 12.47 11.07
CA GLY A 31 1.07 13.69 10.57
C GLY A 31 2.18 13.49 9.54
N GLU A 32 2.55 12.27 9.22
CA GLU A 32 3.53 12.00 8.17
C GLU A 32 2.89 12.23 6.78
N PRO A 33 3.68 12.71 5.79
CA PRO A 33 3.20 12.72 4.41
C PRO A 33 2.88 11.29 3.95
N LEU A 34 1.69 11.10 3.38
CA LEU A 34 1.23 9.80 2.94
C LEU A 34 1.52 9.62 1.44
N VAL A 35 1.97 8.43 1.08
CA VAL A 35 2.26 8.04 -0.31
C VAL A 35 1.56 6.72 -0.61
N THR A 36 1.02 6.60 -1.80
CA THR A 36 0.46 5.34 -2.29
C THR A 36 0.68 5.26 -3.80
N THR A 37 0.19 4.22 -4.46
CA THR A 37 0.29 4.09 -5.91
C THR A 37 -1.09 4.10 -6.56
N ASP A 38 -1.11 4.31 -7.87
CA ASP A 38 -2.34 4.16 -8.65
C ASP A 38 -2.86 2.72 -8.64
N HIS A 39 -1.98 1.72 -8.55
CA HIS A 39 -2.40 0.32 -8.40
C HIS A 39 -3.12 0.08 -7.09
N VAL A 40 -2.59 0.62 -5.98
CA VAL A 40 -3.24 0.54 -4.67
C VAL A 40 -4.58 1.28 -4.70
N LEU A 41 -4.64 2.44 -5.33
CA LEU A 41 -5.89 3.20 -5.49
C LEU A 41 -6.95 2.34 -6.17
N VAL A 42 -6.62 1.74 -7.31
CA VAL A 42 -7.57 0.93 -8.07
C VAL A 42 -8.01 -0.30 -7.28
N GLU A 43 -7.08 -1.00 -6.65
CA GLU A 43 -7.39 -2.17 -5.83
C GLU A 43 -8.30 -1.81 -4.66
N THR A 44 -8.00 -0.71 -3.97
CA THR A 44 -8.78 -0.24 -2.83
C THR A 44 -10.19 0.17 -3.27
N TRP A 45 -10.30 0.91 -4.38
CA TRP A 45 -11.57 1.33 -4.93
C TRP A 45 -12.47 0.13 -5.23
N ARG A 46 -11.90 -0.88 -5.89
CA ARG A 46 -12.63 -2.11 -6.24
C ARG A 46 -13.08 -2.87 -4.99
N LEU A 47 -12.23 -2.95 -3.99
CA LEU A 47 -12.52 -3.62 -2.73
C LEU A 47 -13.66 -2.93 -1.97
N ILE A 48 -13.59 -1.59 -1.86
CA ILE A 48 -14.64 -0.81 -1.20
C ILE A 48 -15.96 -0.97 -1.95
N ARG A 49 -15.94 -0.87 -3.29
CA ARG A 49 -17.16 -1.04 -4.10
C ARG A 49 -17.77 -2.43 -3.88
N HIS A 50 -16.94 -3.45 -3.84
CA HIS A 50 -17.40 -4.82 -3.68
C HIS A 50 -17.99 -5.11 -2.30
N ARG A 51 -17.31 -4.65 -1.24
CA ARG A 51 -17.70 -4.96 0.14
C ARG A 51 -18.69 -3.97 0.72
N LEU A 52 -18.67 -2.73 0.29
CA LEU A 52 -19.58 -1.68 0.74
C LEU A 52 -20.47 -1.24 -0.42
N HIS A 53 -20.11 -0.16 -1.10
CA HIS A 53 -20.86 0.35 -2.24
C HIS A 53 -20.04 1.39 -3.02
N ARG A 54 -20.53 1.76 -4.21
CA ARG A 54 -19.84 2.70 -5.11
C ARG A 54 -19.65 4.08 -4.49
N ARG A 55 -20.64 4.58 -3.75
CA ARG A 55 -20.54 5.92 -3.14
C ARG A 55 -19.35 6.02 -2.20
N ALA A 56 -19.13 5.01 -1.36
CA ALA A 56 -17.98 4.98 -0.46
C ALA A 56 -16.65 4.89 -1.25
N ALA A 57 -16.61 4.10 -2.32
CA ALA A 57 -15.44 3.98 -3.18
C ALA A 57 -15.10 5.31 -3.85
N ASP A 58 -16.09 6.01 -4.40
CA ASP A 58 -15.88 7.31 -5.04
C ASP A 58 -15.48 8.39 -4.04
N ARG A 59 -16.01 8.35 -2.83
CA ARG A 59 -15.59 9.27 -1.74
C ARG A 59 -14.12 9.06 -1.41
N PHE A 60 -13.69 7.82 -1.25
CA PHE A 60 -12.28 7.49 -1.01
C PHE A 60 -11.38 8.05 -2.13
N TRP A 61 -11.75 7.81 -3.39
CA TRP A 61 -10.98 8.31 -4.53
C TRP A 61 -10.93 9.85 -4.52
N GLY A 62 -12.05 10.49 -4.26
CA GLY A 62 -12.13 11.96 -4.16
C GLY A 62 -11.21 12.53 -3.08
N GLU A 63 -11.11 11.88 -1.94
CA GLU A 63 -10.21 12.29 -0.85
C GLU A 63 -8.74 12.18 -1.27
N LEU A 64 -8.35 11.09 -1.95
CA LEU A 64 -7.00 10.97 -2.47
C LEU A 64 -6.70 12.03 -3.53
N ARG A 65 -7.65 12.31 -4.43
CA ARG A 65 -7.48 13.35 -5.46
C ARG A 65 -7.32 14.74 -4.85
N SER A 66 -7.91 14.99 -3.69
CA SER A 66 -7.82 16.30 -3.02
C SER A 66 -6.52 16.50 -2.23
N GLY A 67 -5.62 15.53 -2.27
CA GLY A 67 -4.27 15.68 -1.69
C GLY A 67 -4.06 14.97 -0.35
N LEU A 68 -4.95 14.04 0.04
CA LEU A 68 -4.74 13.26 1.25
C LEU A 68 -3.43 12.47 1.20
N ALA A 69 -3.05 11.99 0.03
CA ALA A 69 -1.80 11.27 -0.20
C ALA A 69 -1.23 11.62 -1.57
N MET A 70 0.08 11.51 -1.72
CA MET A 70 0.71 11.55 -3.03
C MET A 70 0.45 10.20 -3.72
N ILE A 71 -0.08 10.24 -4.93
CA ILE A 71 -0.33 9.05 -5.74
C ILE A 71 0.80 8.93 -6.76
N GLU A 72 1.70 7.99 -6.52
CA GLU A 72 2.84 7.74 -7.41
C GLU A 72 2.43 6.75 -8.50
N PRO A 73 2.56 7.09 -9.78
CA PRO A 73 2.24 6.16 -10.86
C PRO A 73 3.22 4.98 -10.87
N VAL A 74 2.70 3.77 -11.07
CA VAL A 74 3.52 2.60 -11.33
C VAL A 74 3.97 2.66 -12.78
N GLY A 75 5.28 2.77 -13.00
CA GLY A 75 5.86 2.85 -14.33
C GLY A 75 6.37 1.50 -14.86
N PRO A 76 6.84 1.48 -16.13
CA PRO A 76 7.37 0.24 -16.73
C PRO A 76 8.52 -0.38 -15.95
N ALA A 77 9.41 0.42 -15.39
CA ALA A 77 10.54 -0.08 -14.59
C ALA A 77 10.05 -0.75 -13.29
N ASP A 78 9.00 -0.21 -12.68
CA ASP A 78 8.39 -0.79 -11.48
C ASP A 78 7.75 -2.14 -11.81
N LEU A 79 7.09 -2.26 -12.96
CA LEU A 79 6.49 -3.51 -13.42
C LEU A 79 7.56 -4.57 -13.69
N GLU A 80 8.68 -4.19 -14.29
CA GLU A 80 9.79 -5.12 -14.51
C GLU A 80 10.39 -5.57 -13.18
N ALA A 81 10.62 -4.65 -12.24
CA ALA A 81 11.09 -5.00 -10.90
C ALA A 81 10.13 -5.96 -10.20
N ALA A 82 8.82 -5.70 -10.31
CA ALA A 82 7.78 -6.57 -9.73
C ALA A 82 7.81 -7.98 -10.34
N TRP A 83 8.03 -8.10 -11.64
CA TRP A 83 8.18 -9.38 -12.30
C TRP A 83 9.37 -10.15 -11.73
N GLN A 84 10.54 -9.50 -11.60
CA GLN A 84 11.74 -10.12 -11.04
C GLN A 84 11.53 -10.56 -9.58
N MET A 85 10.81 -9.76 -8.80
CA MET A 85 10.46 -10.15 -7.42
C MET A 85 9.63 -11.44 -7.39
N GLY A 86 8.68 -11.59 -8.30
CA GLY A 86 7.90 -12.81 -8.42
C GLY A 86 8.75 -14.04 -8.74
N GLN A 87 9.80 -13.87 -9.55
CA GLN A 87 10.72 -14.96 -9.86
C GLN A 87 11.64 -15.29 -8.68
N ALA A 88 12.07 -14.28 -7.93
CA ALA A 88 12.96 -14.45 -6.78
C ALA A 88 12.24 -14.99 -5.53
N TRP A 89 10.96 -14.72 -5.38
CA TRP A 89 10.17 -15.06 -4.19
C TRP A 89 9.02 -16.03 -4.53
N LYS A 90 9.33 -17.12 -5.22
CA LYS A 90 8.33 -18.10 -5.67
C LYS A 90 7.59 -18.80 -4.53
N ASP A 91 8.16 -18.83 -3.34
CA ASP A 91 7.58 -19.42 -2.14
C ASP A 91 6.62 -18.45 -1.43
N GLN A 92 6.50 -17.21 -1.89
CA GLN A 92 5.61 -16.20 -1.33
C GLN A 92 4.51 -15.84 -2.32
N ASP A 93 3.29 -15.70 -1.81
CA ASP A 93 2.14 -15.31 -2.65
C ASP A 93 1.97 -13.79 -2.69
N PHE A 94 3.03 -13.09 -3.02
CA PHE A 94 2.96 -11.63 -3.22
C PHE A 94 2.14 -11.32 -4.47
N SER A 95 1.09 -10.51 -4.29
CA SER A 95 0.28 -10.05 -5.43
C SER A 95 1.08 -9.09 -6.31
N ILE A 96 0.56 -8.79 -7.51
CA ILE A 96 1.16 -7.77 -8.37
C ILE A 96 1.16 -6.42 -7.65
N VAL A 97 0.09 -6.10 -6.92
CA VAL A 97 0.00 -4.83 -6.17
C VAL A 97 1.03 -4.78 -5.04
N ASP A 98 1.24 -5.88 -4.32
CA ASP A 98 2.31 -5.96 -3.31
C ASP A 98 3.66 -5.67 -3.96
N ARG A 99 3.98 -6.38 -5.04
CA ARG A 99 5.28 -6.28 -5.70
C ARG A 99 5.53 -4.90 -6.31
N THR A 100 4.52 -4.30 -6.95
CA THR A 100 4.65 -2.94 -7.47
C THR A 100 4.75 -1.92 -6.35
N SER A 101 4.09 -2.14 -5.22
CA SER A 101 4.26 -1.31 -4.03
C SER A 101 5.69 -1.37 -3.51
N PHE A 102 6.27 -2.57 -3.37
CA PHE A 102 7.66 -2.74 -2.95
C PHE A 102 8.62 -2.03 -3.92
N ALA A 103 8.41 -2.19 -5.23
CA ALA A 103 9.25 -1.57 -6.25
C ALA A 103 9.21 -0.04 -6.14
N VAL A 104 8.03 0.54 -6.01
CA VAL A 104 7.87 2.00 -5.89
C VAL A 104 8.49 2.51 -4.59
N MET A 105 8.27 1.82 -3.47
CA MET A 105 8.89 2.19 -2.20
C MET A 105 10.41 2.22 -2.31
N LEU A 106 11.02 1.19 -2.91
CA LEU A 106 12.48 1.14 -3.09
C LEU A 106 12.97 2.27 -3.99
N ARG A 107 12.25 2.53 -5.09
CA ARG A 107 12.61 3.61 -6.02
C ARG A 107 12.56 4.98 -5.34
N LEU A 108 11.58 5.23 -4.49
CA LEU A 108 11.41 6.50 -3.79
C LEU A 108 12.22 6.60 -2.49
N GLY A 109 12.90 5.52 -2.07
CA GLY A 109 13.64 5.49 -0.82
C GLY A 109 12.75 5.48 0.42
N ILE A 110 11.51 4.97 0.32
CA ILE A 110 10.58 4.89 1.43
C ILE A 110 10.72 3.51 2.07
N GLU A 111 11.03 3.47 3.36
CA GLU A 111 11.22 2.21 4.08
C GLU A 111 10.15 1.96 5.16
N ARG A 112 9.18 2.86 5.30
CA ARG A 112 8.08 2.75 6.25
C ARG A 112 6.78 2.52 5.50
N ALA A 113 6.02 1.50 5.90
CA ALA A 113 4.74 1.16 5.29
C ALA A 113 3.67 0.95 6.36
N ALA A 114 2.47 1.43 6.08
CA ALA A 114 1.28 1.10 6.88
C ALA A 114 0.55 -0.04 6.18
N SER A 115 0.45 -1.19 6.83
CA SER A 115 -0.20 -2.37 6.28
C SER A 115 -0.67 -3.30 7.40
N LEU A 116 -1.80 -3.94 7.19
CA LEU A 116 -2.29 -5.02 8.03
C LEU A 116 -1.91 -6.40 7.46
N ASP A 117 -1.29 -6.40 6.28
CA ASP A 117 -0.86 -7.59 5.56
C ASP A 117 0.58 -7.95 5.97
N ASP A 118 0.85 -9.23 6.17
CA ASP A 118 2.18 -9.73 6.55
C ASP A 118 3.22 -9.58 5.44
N HIS A 119 2.81 -9.41 4.19
CA HIS A 119 3.71 -9.41 3.03
C HIS A 119 4.76 -8.30 3.12
N PHE A 120 4.40 -7.10 3.58
CA PHE A 120 5.35 -5.99 3.75
C PHE A 120 6.41 -6.30 4.81
N ALA A 121 6.06 -7.08 5.83
CA ALA A 121 7.01 -7.50 6.87
C ALA A 121 7.90 -8.65 6.42
N VAL A 122 7.44 -9.50 5.51
CA VAL A 122 8.18 -10.66 5.02
C VAL A 122 9.23 -10.27 3.98
N PHE A 123 8.90 -9.33 3.10
CA PHE A 123 9.79 -8.93 2.00
C PHE A 123 11.12 -8.39 2.52
N ARG A 124 12.21 -8.74 1.83
CA ARG A 124 13.57 -8.27 2.15
C ARG A 124 14.24 -7.68 0.94
N PHE A 125 15.09 -6.70 1.15
CA PHE A 125 15.80 -5.98 0.10
C PHE A 125 17.21 -5.59 0.53
N GLY A 126 17.94 -4.92 -0.38
CA GLY A 126 19.28 -4.47 -0.13
C GLY A 126 20.32 -5.59 -0.17
N PRO A 127 21.60 -5.31 0.20
CA PRO A 127 22.66 -6.28 0.12
C PRO A 127 22.37 -7.53 0.93
N ALA A 128 22.47 -8.70 0.30
CA ALA A 128 22.18 -10.00 0.89
C ALA A 128 20.75 -10.13 1.47
N LYS A 129 19.81 -9.30 1.00
CA LYS A 129 18.41 -9.29 1.46
C LYS A 129 18.30 -9.19 2.97
N ARG A 130 19.07 -8.29 3.59
CA ARG A 130 19.10 -8.12 5.05
C ARG A 130 18.16 -7.04 5.56
N ARG A 131 17.69 -6.14 4.68
CA ARG A 131 16.86 -5.02 5.09
C ARG A 131 15.38 -5.37 4.94
N ALA A 132 14.57 -4.83 5.83
CA ALA A 132 13.12 -4.99 5.82
C ALA A 132 12.45 -3.62 5.96
N PHE A 133 11.22 -3.51 5.45
CA PHE A 133 10.41 -2.34 5.72
C PHE A 133 10.01 -2.29 7.19
N THR A 134 9.91 -1.09 7.75
CA THR A 134 9.26 -0.86 9.04
C THR A 134 7.76 -0.79 8.79
N VAL A 135 7.01 -1.69 9.38
CA VAL A 135 5.56 -1.81 9.15
C VAL A 135 4.79 -1.27 10.35
N LEU A 136 3.88 -0.33 10.07
CA LEU A 136 2.95 0.24 11.05
C LEU A 136 1.56 -0.36 10.84
N ASN A 137 0.91 -0.69 11.96
CA ASN A 137 -0.48 -1.17 11.93
C ASN A 137 -1.21 -0.94 13.29
#